data_720fc2c540c2a844826b641331766711
#
_entry.id   720fc2c540c2a844826b641331766711
#
_cell.length_a   1.000
_cell.length_b   1.000
_cell.length_c   1.000
_cell.angle_alpha   90.00
_cell.angle_beta   90.00
_cell.angle_gamma   90.00
#
_symmetry.space_group_name_H-M   'P 1'
#
loop_
_entity.id
_entity.type
_entity.pdbx_description
1 polymer ?
#
loop_
_entity_poly.entity_id
_entity_poly.type
_entity_poly.pdbx_seq_one_letter_code
_entity_poly.pdbx_strand_id
1 'polypeptide(L)'
;MSINILSESNFDSIVGTKPALIDFGAEWCVYCKKIAPIIEEIAGEHPEITFGYIDVDLQPMLAARFRVHSLPTVLLLKDGQVVKQFLGAQSKETYLNAINEL
;
A
#
# COMPACT_ATOMS: atom_id res chain seq x y z
N MET A 1 8.68 5.73 11.93
CA MET A 1 7.88 5.96 10.71
C MET A 1 6.72 5.01 10.67
N SER A 2 5.58 5.53 10.25
CA SER A 2 4.35 4.73 10.25
C SER A 2 4.24 3.79 9.05
N ILE A 3 5.07 3.95 8.03
CA ILE A 3 5.05 3.14 6.83
C ILE A 3 6.26 2.22 6.78
N ASN A 4 6.00 0.92 6.61
CA ASN A 4 7.05 -0.08 6.49
C ASN A 4 7.53 -0.15 5.04
N ILE A 5 8.84 -0.17 4.84
CA ILE A 5 9.40 -0.44 3.52
C ILE A 5 9.44 -1.96 3.35
N LEU A 6 8.64 -2.46 2.42
CA LEU A 6 8.47 -3.90 2.26
C LEU A 6 9.35 -4.44 1.16
N SER A 7 9.79 -5.68 1.36
CA SER A 7 10.60 -6.42 0.40
C SER A 7 10.06 -7.83 0.28
N GLU A 8 10.59 -8.57 -0.70
CA GLU A 8 10.23 -9.96 -0.89
C GLU A 8 10.58 -10.80 0.33
N SER A 9 11.59 -10.37 1.10
CA SER A 9 12.04 -11.12 2.28
C SER A 9 11.25 -10.79 3.55
N ASN A 10 10.58 -9.63 3.64
CA ASN A 10 9.92 -9.23 4.88
C ASN A 10 8.40 -9.08 4.77
N PHE A 11 7.83 -9.17 3.56
CA PHE A 11 6.41 -8.92 3.35
C PHE A 11 5.53 -9.80 4.23
N ASP A 12 5.73 -11.10 4.16
CA ASP A 12 4.84 -12.03 4.87
C ASP A 12 4.96 -11.91 6.38
N SER A 13 6.15 -11.60 6.90
CA SER A 13 6.33 -11.44 8.34
C SER A 13 5.74 -10.13 8.86
N ILE A 14 5.81 -9.05 8.08
CA ILE A 14 5.29 -7.75 8.50
C ILE A 14 3.78 -7.67 8.31
N VAL A 15 3.29 -8.09 7.14
CA VAL A 15 1.88 -7.97 6.80
C VAL A 15 1.06 -9.13 7.36
N GLY A 16 1.46 -10.37 7.05
CA GLY A 16 0.74 -11.55 7.54
C GLY A 16 -0.73 -11.50 7.18
N THR A 17 -1.58 -11.66 8.20
CA THR A 17 -3.04 -11.57 8.04
C THR A 17 -3.62 -10.28 8.62
N LYS A 18 -2.75 -9.33 8.99
CA LYS A 18 -3.20 -8.05 9.57
C LYS A 18 -3.93 -7.21 8.54
N PRO A 19 -4.87 -6.36 8.99
CA PRO A 19 -5.40 -5.35 8.08
C PRO A 19 -4.26 -4.45 7.62
N ALA A 20 -4.14 -4.27 6.30
CA ALA A 20 -2.98 -3.57 5.76
C ALA A 20 -3.36 -2.72 4.54
N LEU A 21 -2.68 -1.60 4.39
CA LEU A 21 -2.71 -0.79 3.19
C LEU A 21 -1.32 -0.86 2.57
N ILE A 22 -1.24 -1.33 1.33
CA ILE A 22 0.03 -1.53 0.63
C ILE A 22 0.05 -0.62 -0.59
N ASP A 23 1.03 0.28 -0.62
CA ASP A 23 1.24 1.23 -1.70
C ASP A 23 2.36 0.72 -2.61
N PHE A 24 2.03 0.43 -3.86
CA PHE A 24 3.01 0.03 -4.87
C PHE A 24 3.37 1.25 -5.71
N GLY A 25 4.64 1.56 -5.75
CA GLY A 25 5.11 2.73 -6.48
C GLY A 25 6.51 2.56 -7.04
N ALA A 26 7.07 3.68 -7.51
CA ALA A 26 8.44 3.74 -8.01
C ALA A 26 8.95 5.16 -7.85
N GLU A 27 10.29 5.30 -7.81
CA GLU A 27 10.91 6.61 -7.62
C GLU A 27 10.56 7.60 -8.75
N TRP A 28 10.43 7.11 -9.99
CA TRP A 28 10.16 7.92 -11.15
C TRP A 28 8.68 8.28 -11.31
N CYS A 29 7.82 7.75 -10.50
CA CYS A 29 6.37 7.90 -10.68
C CYS A 29 5.88 9.17 -10.00
N VAL A 30 5.45 10.17 -10.79
CA VAL A 30 4.99 11.46 -10.28
C VAL A 30 3.76 11.31 -9.37
N TYR A 31 2.77 10.52 -9.79
CA TYR A 31 1.55 10.35 -9.01
C TYR A 31 1.78 9.55 -7.74
N CYS A 32 2.77 8.65 -7.74
CA CYS A 32 3.17 7.95 -6.52
C CYS A 32 3.69 8.95 -5.48
N LYS A 33 4.48 9.93 -5.93
CA LYS A 33 5.00 10.98 -5.05
C LYS A 33 3.90 11.88 -4.52
N LYS A 34 2.83 12.08 -5.30
CA LYS A 34 1.70 12.91 -4.88
C LYS A 34 0.90 12.25 -3.76
N ILE A 35 0.74 10.93 -3.79
CA ILE A 35 -0.01 10.25 -2.73
C ILE A 35 0.83 9.91 -1.51
N ALA A 36 2.16 9.92 -1.62
CA ALA A 36 3.03 9.56 -0.51
C ALA A 36 2.71 10.33 0.78
N PRO A 37 2.60 11.68 0.77
CA PRO A 37 2.26 12.40 1.99
C PRO A 37 0.84 12.11 2.48
N ILE A 38 -0.09 11.80 1.57
CA ILE A 38 -1.46 11.43 1.94
C ILE A 38 -1.46 10.11 2.70
N ILE A 39 -0.76 9.11 2.16
CA ILE A 39 -0.67 7.79 2.80
C ILE A 39 0.03 7.90 4.15
N GLU A 40 1.09 8.71 4.23
CA GLU A 40 1.82 8.93 5.47
C GLU A 40 0.93 9.56 6.55
N GLU A 41 0.10 10.52 6.17
CA GLU A 41 -0.83 11.16 7.09
C GLU A 41 -1.86 10.17 7.61
N ILE A 42 -2.42 9.35 6.71
CA ILE A 42 -3.39 8.33 7.10
C ILE A 42 -2.75 7.31 8.03
N ALA A 43 -1.51 6.90 7.74
CA ALA A 43 -0.80 5.93 8.57
C ALA A 43 -0.62 6.44 10.00
N GLY A 44 -0.37 7.73 10.16
CA GLY A 44 -0.27 8.34 11.49
C GLY A 44 -1.59 8.36 12.24
N GLU A 45 -2.71 8.35 11.52
CA GLU A 45 -4.05 8.40 12.11
C GLU A 45 -4.64 7.00 12.39
N HIS A 46 -4.04 5.94 11.81
CA HIS A 46 -4.59 4.59 11.90
C HIS A 46 -3.53 3.58 12.31
N PRO A 47 -3.02 3.66 13.56
CA PRO A 47 -1.98 2.75 14.02
C PRO A 47 -2.42 1.29 14.09
N GLU A 48 -3.73 1.05 14.05
CA GLU A 48 -4.28 -0.32 14.05
C GLU A 48 -4.09 -1.03 12.71
N ILE A 49 -3.73 -0.29 11.65
CA ILE A 49 -3.53 -0.83 10.31
C ILE A 49 -2.04 -0.84 9.98
N THR A 50 -1.58 -1.91 9.35
CA THR A 50 -0.21 -2.00 8.87
C THR A 50 -0.11 -1.28 7.53
N PHE A 51 0.79 -0.31 7.44
CA PHE A 51 1.03 0.41 6.19
C PHE A 51 2.37 0.00 5.62
N GLY A 52 2.40 -0.29 4.33
CA GLY A 52 3.62 -0.68 3.66
C GLY A 52 3.77 -0.02 2.29
N TYR A 53 5.02 0.17 1.90
CA TYR A 53 5.38 0.67 0.59
C TYR A 53 6.26 -0.35 -0.11
N ILE A 54 5.97 -0.61 -1.39
CA ILE A 54 6.74 -1.52 -2.23
C ILE A 54 7.19 -0.77 -3.47
N ASP A 55 8.51 -0.71 -3.68
CA ASP A 55 9.08 -0.20 -4.91
C ASP A 55 9.08 -1.35 -5.92
N VAL A 56 8.29 -1.23 -6.99
CA VAL A 56 8.12 -2.31 -7.95
C VAL A 56 9.39 -2.62 -8.75
N ASP A 57 10.27 -1.63 -8.89
CA ASP A 57 11.53 -1.84 -9.59
C ASP A 57 12.51 -2.65 -8.75
N LEU A 58 12.45 -2.48 -7.43
CA LEU A 58 13.31 -3.21 -6.49
C LEU A 58 12.71 -4.55 -6.09
N GLN A 59 11.38 -4.68 -6.14
CA GLN A 59 10.66 -5.87 -5.68
C GLN A 59 9.72 -6.38 -6.78
N PRO A 60 10.28 -6.82 -7.93
CA PRO A 60 9.44 -7.23 -9.07
C PRO A 60 8.59 -8.47 -8.79
N MET A 61 9.05 -9.34 -7.89
CA MET A 61 8.29 -10.55 -7.54
C MET A 61 7.02 -10.21 -6.77
N LEU A 62 7.08 -9.18 -5.90
CA LEU A 62 5.88 -8.73 -5.19
C LEU A 62 4.90 -8.08 -6.15
N ALA A 63 5.39 -7.27 -7.09
CA ALA A 63 4.54 -6.68 -8.12
C ALA A 63 3.83 -7.77 -8.92
N ALA A 64 4.56 -8.81 -9.31
CA ALA A 64 3.98 -9.94 -10.05
C ALA A 64 2.96 -10.71 -9.20
N ARG A 65 3.29 -10.95 -7.93
CA ARG A 65 2.41 -11.68 -7.01
C ARG A 65 1.03 -11.03 -6.91
N PHE A 66 1.00 -9.70 -6.86
CA PHE A 66 -0.25 -8.95 -6.71
C PHE A 66 -0.77 -8.41 -8.04
N ARG A 67 -0.15 -8.79 -9.16
CA ARG A 67 -0.57 -8.40 -10.52
C ARG A 67 -0.65 -6.89 -10.69
N VAL A 68 0.37 -6.19 -10.21
CA VAL A 68 0.46 -4.74 -10.33
C VAL A 68 1.02 -4.40 -11.70
N HIS A 69 0.25 -3.67 -12.50
CA HIS A 69 0.60 -3.29 -13.86
C HIS A 69 0.61 -1.79 -14.11
N SER A 70 0.12 -1.01 -13.15
CA SER A 70 0.10 0.44 -13.25
C SER A 70 0.46 1.05 -11.91
N LEU A 71 0.92 2.31 -11.90
CA LEU A 71 1.35 2.99 -10.69
C LEU A 71 0.67 4.34 -10.53
N PRO A 72 0.34 4.73 -9.31
CA PRO A 72 0.39 3.88 -8.12
C PRO A 72 -0.73 2.85 -8.13
N THR A 73 -0.52 1.73 -7.47
CA THR A 73 -1.57 0.79 -7.11
C THR A 73 -1.58 0.67 -5.60
N VAL A 74 -2.74 0.90 -5.00
CA VAL A 74 -2.90 0.77 -3.55
C VAL A 74 -3.86 -0.36 -3.27
N LEU A 75 -3.42 -1.31 -2.45
CA LEU A 75 -4.23 -2.47 -2.06
C LEU A 75 -4.58 -2.40 -0.59
N LEU A 76 -5.82 -2.76 -0.27
CA LEU A 76 -6.21 -3.03 1.11
C LEU A 76 -6.32 -4.53 1.28
N LEU A 77 -5.65 -5.04 2.30
CA LEU A 77 -5.65 -6.45 2.64
C LEU A 77 -6.31 -6.68 3.98
N LYS A 78 -7.04 -7.79 4.10
CA LYS A 78 -7.59 -8.26 5.37
C LYS A 78 -7.59 -9.78 5.34
N ASP A 79 -7.12 -10.38 6.42
CA ASP A 79 -7.04 -11.83 6.55
C ASP A 79 -6.22 -12.47 5.42
N GLY A 80 -5.18 -11.76 4.96
CA GLY A 80 -4.29 -12.23 3.91
C GLY A 80 -4.82 -12.07 2.51
N GLN A 81 -5.97 -11.41 2.32
CA GLN A 81 -6.62 -11.28 1.02
C GLN A 81 -6.82 -9.83 0.63
N VAL A 82 -6.71 -9.55 -0.66
CA VAL A 82 -6.99 -8.22 -1.21
C VAL A 82 -8.50 -8.00 -1.19
N VAL A 83 -8.94 -7.00 -0.42
CA VAL A 83 -10.37 -6.66 -0.33
C VAL A 83 -10.72 -5.40 -1.11
N LYS A 84 -9.73 -4.58 -1.48
CA LYS A 84 -9.94 -3.38 -2.26
C LYS A 84 -8.69 -3.06 -3.05
N GLN A 85 -8.88 -2.54 -4.27
CA GLN A 85 -7.77 -2.14 -5.14
C GLN A 85 -8.07 -0.76 -5.71
N PHE A 86 -7.06 0.13 -5.63
CA PHE A 86 -7.14 1.45 -6.24
C PHE A 86 -6.06 1.57 -7.31
N LEU A 87 -6.47 1.83 -8.52
CA LEU A 87 -5.56 2.06 -9.65
C LEU A 87 -5.45 3.58 -9.86
N GLY A 88 -4.23 4.09 -9.80
CA GLY A 88 -3.98 5.51 -9.89
C GLY A 88 -4.17 6.24 -8.57
N ALA A 89 -3.79 7.53 -8.56
CA ALA A 89 -3.84 8.35 -7.35
C ALA A 89 -5.29 8.67 -6.97
N GLN A 90 -5.60 8.58 -5.69
CA GLN A 90 -6.91 8.89 -5.14
C GLN A 90 -6.78 9.98 -4.08
N SER A 91 -7.91 10.53 -3.66
CA SER A 91 -7.94 11.50 -2.57
C SER A 91 -7.78 10.81 -1.21
N LYS A 92 -7.37 11.59 -0.20
CA LYS A 92 -7.31 11.09 1.17
C LYS A 92 -8.65 10.50 1.61
N GLU A 93 -9.75 11.19 1.29
CA GLU A 93 -11.10 10.76 1.66
C GLU A 93 -11.43 9.39 1.07
N THR A 94 -11.04 9.13 -0.18
CA THR A 94 -11.29 7.85 -0.82
C THR A 94 -10.61 6.71 -0.06
N TYR A 95 -9.34 6.90 0.31
CA TYR A 95 -8.62 5.89 1.09
C TYR A 95 -9.21 5.71 2.48
N LEU A 96 -9.56 6.82 3.15
CA LEU A 96 -10.14 6.75 4.50
C LEU A 96 -11.47 6.02 4.51
N ASN A 97 -12.32 6.29 3.53
CA ASN A 97 -13.61 5.62 3.44
C ASN A 97 -13.45 4.10 3.30
N ALA A 98 -12.50 3.68 2.49
CA ALA A 98 -12.21 2.26 2.31
C ALA A 98 -11.66 1.63 3.59
N ILE A 99 -10.77 2.33 4.29
CA ILE A 99 -10.21 1.85 5.56
C ILE A 99 -11.32 1.69 6.59
N ASN A 100 -12.26 2.62 6.65
CA ASN A 100 -13.36 2.56 7.61
C ASN A 100 -14.32 1.40 7.36
N GLU A 101 -14.27 0.81 6.17
CA GLU A 101 -15.09 -0.35 5.82
C GLU A 101 -14.42 -1.69 6.12
N LEU A 102 -13.18 -1.68 6.55
CA LEU A 102 -12.45 -2.92 6.83
C LEU A 102 -13.07 -3.73 8.00
#